data_6828b589dd7ac68245691e8294fc579d
#
_entry.id   6828b589dd7ac68245691e8294fc579d
#
_cell.length_a   1.000
_cell.length_b   1.000
_cell.length_c   1.000
_cell.angle_alpha   90.00
_cell.angle_beta   90.00
_cell.angle_gamma   90.00
#
_symmetry.space_group_name_H-M   'P 1'
#
loop_
_entity.id
_entity.type
_entity.pdbx_description
1 polymer ?
#
loop_
_entity_poly.entity_id
_entity_poly.type
_entity_poly.pdbx_seq_one_letter_code
_entity_poly.pdbx_strand_id
1 'polypeptide(L)'
;MDKNTLVGFILIGAVIVGFGIYNRPSQEERARAQHYQDSIQQVIKQQQEAQEKQAAAAIEAARPDSTSLFFQAAQGTEQFTVLENELVQLTFSNKGGRVSKALLKEYKDQKKQPLVLFDGEDASMNFGFEGKNENILSQQMYFEATNVTDSTVTMRLNAANGGHLDFNYRLLPNSYMVDLTVQASGMQNFFSPSTKSMNIEWKQRARQMEKGYNFEQRYTSLTYKPVDDSFDYLSETKDEKETIPESLDWVAFKNQYFSCVFMAEQNFDNATLESKMEQQGSGYMKNYAADMKTAFDPTGAKASHMQFYFGPNHFKTLLASNDLSFKDKDQELEDLVYLGWPIIRLINRWFTINLFDWLSGWGLSMGMVILLMTIIVKVLVLPTTWKSFISSAKMRALKPYVDKINAKYPKQEDALKKQQETMALYRQYNVSPMGGCLPM
;
A
#
# COMPACT_ATOMS: atom_id res chain seq x y z
N MET A 1 -19.14 -37.89 -21.71
CA MET A 1 -18.75 -36.90 -22.72
C MET A 1 -19.03 -37.49 -24.09
N ASP A 2 -19.73 -36.73 -24.90
CA ASP A 2 -20.11 -37.19 -26.25
C ASP A 2 -18.85 -37.19 -27.15
N LYS A 3 -18.73 -38.20 -28.06
CA LYS A 3 -17.55 -38.32 -28.95
C LYS A 3 -17.27 -37.03 -29.73
N ASN A 4 -18.31 -36.30 -30.12
CA ASN A 4 -18.19 -35.03 -30.83
C ASN A 4 -17.60 -33.91 -29.97
N THR A 5 -17.89 -33.90 -28.67
CA THR A 5 -17.32 -32.93 -27.71
C THR A 5 -15.82 -33.19 -27.48
N LEU A 6 -15.43 -34.48 -27.42
CA LEU A 6 -14.02 -34.86 -27.28
C LEU A 6 -13.20 -34.48 -28.51
N VAL A 7 -13.73 -34.73 -29.72
CA VAL A 7 -13.08 -34.31 -30.99
C VAL A 7 -12.97 -32.82 -31.09
N GLY A 8 -13.99 -32.06 -30.65
CA GLY A 8 -13.96 -30.60 -30.59
C GLY A 8 -12.84 -30.06 -29.70
N PHE A 9 -12.67 -30.65 -28.49
CA PHE A 9 -11.57 -30.24 -27.58
C PHE A 9 -10.18 -30.54 -28.14
N ILE A 10 -10.02 -31.71 -28.82
CA ILE A 10 -8.75 -32.07 -29.46
C ILE A 10 -8.44 -31.14 -30.61
N LEU A 11 -9.41 -30.76 -31.44
CA LEU A 11 -9.24 -29.80 -32.52
C LEU A 11 -8.88 -28.39 -32.02
N ILE A 12 -9.56 -27.89 -30.99
CA ILE A 12 -9.24 -26.60 -30.35
C ILE A 12 -7.84 -26.66 -29.76
N GLY A 13 -7.46 -27.72 -29.06
CA GLY A 13 -6.11 -27.90 -28.53
C GLY A 13 -5.05 -27.91 -29.63
N ALA A 14 -5.29 -28.60 -30.75
CA ALA A 14 -4.37 -28.61 -31.88
C ALA A 14 -4.22 -27.22 -32.55
N VAL A 15 -5.31 -26.48 -32.67
CA VAL A 15 -5.28 -25.09 -33.20
C VAL A 15 -4.48 -24.18 -32.28
N ILE A 16 -4.69 -24.25 -30.95
CA ILE A 16 -3.95 -23.42 -29.97
C ILE A 16 -2.46 -23.76 -30.00
N VAL A 17 -2.10 -25.04 -30.03
CA VAL A 17 -0.71 -25.49 -30.10
C VAL A 17 -0.08 -25.08 -31.45
N GLY A 18 -0.80 -25.29 -32.55
CA GLY A 18 -0.34 -24.89 -33.90
C GLY A 18 -0.12 -23.38 -34.01
N PHE A 19 -1.04 -22.58 -33.49
CA PHE A 19 -0.91 -21.12 -33.42
C PHE A 19 0.26 -20.66 -32.53
N GLY A 20 0.46 -21.35 -31.38
CA GLY A 20 1.58 -21.09 -30.47
C GLY A 20 2.96 -21.42 -31.09
N ILE A 21 3.03 -22.45 -31.95
CA ILE A 21 4.25 -22.81 -32.67
C ILE A 21 4.50 -21.83 -33.83
N TYR A 22 3.45 -21.48 -34.57
CA TYR A 22 3.52 -20.55 -35.71
C TYR A 22 3.93 -19.12 -35.28
N ASN A 23 3.45 -18.66 -34.13
CA ASN A 23 3.77 -17.32 -33.59
C ASN A 23 5.01 -17.31 -32.67
N ARG A 24 5.81 -18.36 -32.61
CA ARG A 24 7.07 -18.31 -31.86
C ARG A 24 8.03 -17.34 -32.55
N PRO A 25 8.44 -16.26 -31.84
CA PRO A 25 9.42 -15.32 -32.41
C PRO A 25 10.73 -16.06 -32.73
N SER A 26 11.31 -15.75 -33.87
CA SER A 26 12.58 -16.32 -34.31
C SER A 26 13.71 -16.04 -33.30
N GLN A 27 14.78 -16.83 -33.34
CA GLN A 27 15.94 -16.58 -32.46
C GLN A 27 16.53 -15.19 -32.68
N GLU A 28 16.52 -14.70 -33.91
CA GLU A 28 17.01 -13.35 -34.26
C GLU A 28 16.11 -12.24 -33.70
N GLU A 29 14.78 -12.41 -33.73
CA GLU A 29 13.86 -11.45 -33.13
C GLU A 29 13.98 -11.39 -31.61
N ARG A 30 14.21 -12.54 -30.95
CA ARG A 30 14.49 -12.59 -29.51
C ARG A 30 15.82 -11.92 -29.18
N ALA A 31 16.87 -12.17 -29.96
CA ALA A 31 18.16 -11.53 -29.76
C ALA A 31 18.10 -10.00 -29.98
N ARG A 32 17.36 -9.55 -31.00
CA ARG A 32 17.13 -8.09 -31.22
C ARG A 32 16.33 -7.47 -30.10
N ALA A 33 15.28 -8.14 -29.63
CA ALA A 33 14.46 -7.66 -28.51
C ALA A 33 15.27 -7.61 -27.20
N GLN A 34 16.13 -8.60 -26.93
CA GLN A 34 17.04 -8.57 -25.80
C GLN A 34 18.05 -7.44 -25.90
N HIS A 35 18.72 -7.29 -27.05
CA HIS A 35 19.70 -6.22 -27.25
C HIS A 35 19.07 -4.83 -27.14
N TYR A 36 17.83 -4.67 -27.59
CA TYR A 36 17.09 -3.40 -27.45
C TYR A 36 16.72 -3.14 -25.99
N GLN A 37 16.28 -4.17 -25.25
CA GLN A 37 16.02 -4.05 -23.80
C GLN A 37 17.29 -3.75 -23.01
N ASP A 38 18.40 -4.44 -23.30
CA ASP A 38 19.69 -4.20 -22.63
C ASP A 38 20.19 -2.76 -22.88
N SER A 39 20.02 -2.24 -24.11
CA SER A 39 20.40 -0.86 -24.44
C SER A 39 19.56 0.17 -23.69
N ILE A 40 18.24 -0.05 -23.59
CA ILE A 40 17.34 0.81 -22.80
C ILE A 40 17.72 0.75 -21.32
N GLN A 41 18.00 -0.44 -20.78
CA GLN A 41 18.42 -0.62 -19.41
C GLN A 41 19.72 0.13 -19.09
N GLN A 42 20.70 0.09 -20.01
CA GLN A 42 21.95 0.84 -19.83
C GLN A 42 21.71 2.35 -19.80
N VAL A 43 20.86 2.87 -20.69
CA VAL A 43 20.52 4.30 -20.72
C VAL A 43 19.79 4.73 -19.46
N ILE A 44 18.79 3.93 -19.00
CA ILE A 44 18.06 4.21 -17.76
C ILE A 44 19.01 4.20 -16.57
N LYS A 45 19.89 3.19 -16.48
CA LYS A 45 20.88 3.09 -15.41
C LYS A 45 21.84 4.29 -15.39
N GLN A 46 22.34 4.71 -16.55
CA GLN A 46 23.19 5.89 -16.64
C GLN A 46 22.47 7.18 -16.25
N GLN A 47 21.18 7.32 -16.61
CA GLN A 47 20.38 8.46 -16.20
C GLN A 47 20.11 8.45 -14.67
N GLN A 48 19.83 7.29 -14.10
CA GLN A 48 19.65 7.15 -12.65
C GLN A 48 20.95 7.49 -11.90
N GLU A 49 22.08 6.93 -12.32
CA GLU A 49 23.38 7.23 -11.72
C GLU A 49 23.77 8.73 -11.86
N ALA A 50 23.39 9.38 -12.96
CA ALA A 50 23.61 10.80 -13.15
C ALA A 50 22.71 11.65 -12.22
N GLN A 51 21.45 11.26 -12.07
CA GLN A 51 20.51 11.91 -11.14
C GLN A 51 20.94 11.73 -9.68
N GLU A 52 21.36 10.52 -9.30
CA GLU A 52 21.87 10.25 -7.96
C GLU A 52 23.14 11.05 -7.65
N LYS A 53 24.06 11.16 -8.62
CA LYS A 53 25.26 12.01 -8.48
C LYS A 53 24.92 13.49 -8.38
N GLN A 54 23.94 13.97 -9.14
CA GLN A 54 23.49 15.36 -9.02
C GLN A 54 22.81 15.64 -7.69
N ALA A 55 21.98 14.71 -7.21
CA ALA A 55 21.34 14.80 -5.90
C ALA A 55 22.40 14.77 -4.76
N ALA A 56 23.38 13.87 -4.85
CA ALA A 56 24.47 13.79 -3.88
C ALA A 56 25.34 15.07 -3.90
N ALA A 57 25.63 15.63 -5.07
CA ALA A 57 26.36 16.89 -5.19
C ALA A 57 25.57 18.08 -4.63
N ALA A 58 24.25 18.13 -4.83
CA ALA A 58 23.38 19.14 -4.26
C ALA A 58 23.32 19.04 -2.72
N ILE A 59 23.28 17.81 -2.18
CA ILE A 59 23.34 17.54 -0.75
C ILE A 59 24.69 18.00 -0.18
N GLU A 60 25.81 17.71 -0.85
CA GLU A 60 27.14 18.13 -0.41
C GLU A 60 27.32 19.65 -0.48
N ALA A 61 26.80 20.28 -1.52
CA ALA A 61 26.82 21.75 -1.68
C ALA A 61 25.98 22.50 -0.63
N ALA A 62 24.99 21.84 -0.06
CA ALA A 62 24.12 22.38 0.99
C ALA A 62 24.65 22.09 2.42
N ARG A 63 25.84 21.49 2.57
CA ARG A 63 26.46 21.29 3.89
C ARG A 63 26.71 22.62 4.57
N PRO A 64 26.41 22.74 5.88
CA PRO A 64 26.71 23.93 6.66
C PRO A 64 28.20 24.29 6.58
N ASP A 65 28.48 25.55 6.31
CA ASP A 65 29.83 26.08 6.36
C ASP A 65 30.26 26.36 7.82
N SER A 66 31.50 26.76 8.01
CA SER A 66 32.09 27.02 9.34
C SER A 66 31.38 28.13 10.13
N THR A 67 30.54 28.96 9.52
CA THR A 67 29.75 30.02 10.14
C THR A 67 28.36 29.56 10.55
N SER A 68 27.92 28.40 10.09
CA SER A 68 26.62 27.82 10.45
C SER A 68 26.56 27.44 11.92
N LEU A 69 25.38 27.67 12.52
CA LEU A 69 25.07 27.20 13.88
C LEU A 69 25.11 25.67 14.01
N PHE A 70 24.98 24.94 12.89
CA PHE A 70 24.95 23.49 12.83
C PHE A 70 26.21 22.86 12.24
N PHE A 71 27.30 23.68 12.05
CA PHE A 71 28.56 23.17 11.51
C PHE A 71 29.08 21.91 12.23
N GLN A 72 29.05 21.94 13.57
CA GLN A 72 29.50 20.78 14.36
C GLN A 72 28.55 19.58 14.22
N ALA A 73 27.28 19.82 14.16
CA ALA A 73 26.28 18.76 13.96
C ALA A 73 26.31 18.14 12.54
N ALA A 74 26.89 18.84 11.56
CA ALA A 74 27.13 18.29 10.22
C ALA A 74 28.37 17.37 10.16
N GLN A 75 29.15 17.31 11.25
CA GLN A 75 30.36 16.48 11.35
C GLN A 75 30.12 15.38 12.39
N GLY A 76 30.24 14.14 11.99
CA GLY A 76 30.00 13.01 12.90
C GLY A 76 30.18 11.67 12.24
N THR A 77 29.97 10.64 13.02
CA THR A 77 29.90 9.24 12.55
C THR A 77 28.53 8.70 12.78
N GLU A 78 28.04 7.90 11.85
CA GLU A 78 26.74 7.25 11.97
C GLU A 78 26.75 6.25 13.11
N GLN A 79 25.78 6.36 14.00
CA GLN A 79 25.53 5.47 15.13
C GLN A 79 24.09 5.02 15.13
N PHE A 80 23.84 3.84 15.67
CA PHE A 80 22.54 3.23 15.68
C PHE A 80 22.02 3.00 17.10
N THR A 81 20.73 3.28 17.30
CA THR A 81 19.98 2.99 18.52
C THR A 81 18.83 2.07 18.17
N VAL A 82 18.56 1.05 18.98
CA VAL A 82 17.49 0.08 18.72
C VAL A 82 16.40 0.26 19.77
N LEU A 83 15.15 0.36 19.31
CA LEU A 83 13.95 0.22 20.12
C LEU A 83 13.20 -1.02 19.66
N GLU A 84 12.66 -1.78 20.59
CA GLU A 84 11.90 -2.97 20.24
C GLU A 84 10.79 -3.28 21.24
N ASN A 85 9.74 -3.87 20.70
CA ASN A 85 8.69 -4.50 21.48
C ASN A 85 8.55 -5.97 21.04
N GLU A 86 7.48 -6.65 21.41
CA GLU A 86 7.25 -8.04 21.04
C GLU A 86 7.03 -8.25 19.54
N LEU A 87 6.52 -7.24 18.81
CA LEU A 87 6.09 -7.31 17.42
C LEU A 87 7.11 -6.78 16.43
N VAL A 88 7.79 -5.68 16.77
CA VAL A 88 8.68 -4.95 15.86
C VAL A 88 9.98 -4.55 16.53
N GLN A 89 11.06 -4.55 15.75
CA GLN A 89 12.34 -3.98 16.12
C GLN A 89 12.68 -2.85 15.13
N LEU A 90 12.95 -1.67 15.66
CA LEU A 90 13.30 -0.48 14.92
C LEU A 90 14.73 -0.06 15.21
N THR A 91 15.51 0.17 14.16
CA THR A 91 16.83 0.74 14.29
C THR A 91 16.78 2.21 13.87
N PHE A 92 17.22 3.09 14.73
CA PHE A 92 17.32 4.52 14.48
C PHE A 92 18.77 4.87 14.14
N SER A 93 18.95 5.69 13.10
CA SER A 93 20.24 6.29 12.78
C SER A 93 20.30 7.70 13.35
N ASN A 94 21.42 8.04 14.00
CA ASN A 94 21.68 9.41 14.40
C ASN A 94 21.93 10.33 13.20
N LYS A 95 22.32 9.79 12.04
CA LYS A 95 22.39 10.53 10.80
C LYS A 95 20.98 10.78 10.26
N GLY A 96 20.54 12.01 10.32
CA GLY A 96 19.17 12.41 9.98
C GLY A 96 18.16 12.26 11.12
N GLY A 97 18.52 11.61 12.25
CA GLY A 97 17.62 11.38 13.37
C GLY A 97 16.39 10.52 13.00
N ARG A 98 16.54 9.54 12.14
CA ARG A 98 15.45 8.80 11.48
C ARG A 98 15.41 7.31 11.81
N VAL A 99 14.28 6.68 11.57
CA VAL A 99 14.20 5.21 11.50
C VAL A 99 14.96 4.75 10.25
N SER A 100 15.98 3.90 10.41
CA SER A 100 16.79 3.36 9.32
C SER A 100 16.45 1.92 8.97
N LYS A 101 15.82 1.18 9.89
CA LYS A 101 15.40 -0.20 9.67
C LYS A 101 14.14 -0.53 10.45
N ALA A 102 13.24 -1.27 9.82
CA ALA A 102 12.06 -1.83 10.47
C ALA A 102 11.97 -3.34 10.21
N LEU A 103 12.05 -4.15 11.28
CA LEU A 103 11.99 -5.60 11.26
C LEU A 103 10.75 -6.07 11.99
N LEU A 104 9.92 -6.90 11.35
CA LEU A 104 8.74 -7.52 11.94
C LEU A 104 9.11 -8.91 12.47
N LYS A 105 8.99 -9.10 13.79
CA LYS A 105 9.50 -10.30 14.48
C LYS A 105 8.69 -11.57 14.18
N GLU A 106 7.38 -11.43 13.96
CA GLU A 106 6.48 -12.57 13.73
C GLU A 106 6.42 -13.03 12.27
N TYR A 107 6.97 -12.23 11.34
CA TYR A 107 6.85 -12.48 9.91
C TYR A 107 8.18 -12.91 9.29
N LYS A 108 8.08 -13.64 8.19
CA LYS A 108 9.23 -14.11 7.41
C LYS A 108 9.05 -13.75 5.95
N ASP A 109 10.15 -13.41 5.30
CA ASP A 109 10.20 -13.17 3.86
C ASP A 109 10.12 -14.49 3.05
N GLN A 110 10.12 -14.36 1.71
CA GLN A 110 10.11 -15.51 0.78
C GLN A 110 11.30 -16.47 0.97
N LYS A 111 12.40 -16.03 1.60
CA LYS A 111 13.60 -16.82 1.92
C LYS A 111 13.55 -17.42 3.33
N LYS A 112 12.43 -17.25 4.06
CA LYS A 112 12.23 -17.65 5.45
C LYS A 112 13.15 -16.94 6.46
N GLN A 113 13.69 -15.76 6.09
CA GLN A 113 14.41 -14.87 6.98
C GLN A 113 13.42 -13.95 7.71
N PRO A 114 13.77 -13.36 8.87
CA PRO A 114 12.97 -12.33 9.50
C PRO A 114 12.61 -11.22 8.51
N LEU A 115 11.35 -10.81 8.51
CA LEU A 115 10.84 -9.86 7.53
C LEU A 115 11.31 -8.44 7.85
N VAL A 116 12.03 -7.82 6.92
CA VAL A 116 12.52 -6.45 7.02
C VAL A 116 11.82 -5.61 5.97
N LEU A 117 11.06 -4.59 6.41
CA LEU A 117 10.33 -3.69 5.52
C LEU A 117 11.28 -2.81 4.71
N PHE A 118 12.30 -2.28 5.37
CA PHE A 118 13.39 -1.52 4.77
C PHE A 118 14.63 -1.57 5.69
N ASP A 119 15.81 -1.33 5.14
CA ASP A 119 17.09 -1.34 5.86
C ASP A 119 18.08 -0.38 5.19
N GLY A 120 18.66 0.54 5.98
CA GLY A 120 19.71 1.44 5.55
C GLY A 120 19.31 2.35 4.38
N GLU A 121 19.85 2.07 3.20
CA GLU A 121 19.67 2.88 1.99
C GLU A 121 18.34 2.64 1.27
N ASP A 122 17.58 1.63 1.66
CA ASP A 122 16.26 1.40 1.06
C ASP A 122 15.26 2.52 1.38
N ALA A 123 15.47 3.23 2.47
CA ALA A 123 14.60 4.32 2.89
C ALA A 123 15.40 5.55 3.31
N SER A 124 14.90 6.71 2.96
CA SER A 124 15.42 7.98 3.45
C SER A 124 14.28 8.87 3.93
N MET A 125 14.57 9.66 4.97
CA MET A 125 13.67 10.66 5.49
C MET A 125 14.46 11.92 5.82
N ASN A 126 13.97 13.03 5.33
CA ASN A 126 14.58 14.34 5.53
C ASN A 126 13.53 15.34 6.05
N PHE A 127 13.79 15.91 7.18
CA PHE A 127 13.02 17.04 7.71
C PHE A 127 13.77 18.34 7.39
N GLY A 128 13.12 19.20 6.60
CA GLY A 128 13.65 20.48 6.16
C GLY A 128 13.02 21.62 6.94
N PHE A 129 13.85 22.48 7.53
CA PHE A 129 13.42 23.64 8.30
C PHE A 129 14.03 24.91 7.71
N GLU A 130 13.20 25.90 7.42
CA GLU A 130 13.61 27.18 6.86
C GLU A 130 14.00 28.14 8.00
N GLY A 131 15.31 28.44 8.13
CA GLY A 131 15.82 29.47 9.02
C GLY A 131 15.93 30.81 8.32
N LYS A 132 16.32 31.88 9.08
CA LYS A 132 16.48 33.25 8.54
C LYS A 132 17.59 33.35 7.51
N ASN A 133 18.71 32.70 7.75
CA ASN A 133 19.92 32.81 6.95
C ASN A 133 20.39 31.50 6.34
N GLU A 134 19.98 30.42 6.90
CA GLU A 134 20.32 29.04 6.44
C GLU A 134 19.16 28.08 6.69
N ASN A 135 19.12 26.99 5.93
CA ASN A 135 18.14 25.95 6.10
C ASN A 135 18.77 24.74 6.79
N ILE A 136 17.99 24.03 7.59
CA ILE A 136 18.39 22.76 8.17
C ILE A 136 17.79 21.64 7.30
N LEU A 137 18.63 20.71 6.86
CA LEU A 137 18.22 19.44 6.24
C LEU A 137 18.69 18.33 7.17
N SER A 138 17.77 17.65 7.83
CA SER A 138 18.09 16.67 8.87
C SER A 138 19.01 15.55 8.37
N GLN A 139 18.85 15.10 7.12
CA GLN A 139 19.69 14.04 6.51
C GLN A 139 21.19 14.37 6.44
N GLN A 140 21.56 15.66 6.56
CA GLN A 140 22.97 16.13 6.56
C GLN A 140 23.55 16.21 7.96
N MET A 141 22.72 16.07 9.00
CA MET A 141 23.08 16.31 10.38
C MET A 141 23.22 15.01 11.17
N TYR A 142 24.10 15.03 12.15
CA TYR A 142 24.25 13.97 13.14
C TYR A 142 23.60 14.43 14.44
N PHE A 143 22.61 13.68 14.85
CA PHE A 143 21.86 13.89 16.08
C PHE A 143 22.55 13.17 17.25
N GLU A 144 22.33 13.61 18.45
CA GLU A 144 22.72 12.94 19.67
C GLU A 144 21.52 12.15 20.20
N ALA A 145 21.70 10.82 20.40
CA ALA A 145 20.67 10.00 21.01
C ALA A 145 20.69 10.20 22.53
N THR A 146 19.60 10.77 23.05
CA THR A 146 19.40 11.05 24.47
C THR A 146 18.10 10.40 24.97
N ASN A 147 17.91 10.31 26.29
CA ASN A 147 16.70 9.73 26.90
C ASN A 147 16.35 8.34 26.34
N VAL A 148 17.36 7.51 26.10
CA VAL A 148 17.18 6.18 25.53
C VAL A 148 16.63 5.25 26.60
N THR A 149 15.49 4.62 26.30
CA THR A 149 14.88 3.53 27.08
C THR A 149 14.54 2.37 26.13
N ASP A 150 13.91 1.32 26.63
CA ASP A 150 13.46 0.19 25.79
C ASP A 150 12.45 0.61 24.72
N SER A 151 11.67 1.67 24.96
CA SER A 151 10.58 2.13 24.09
C SER A 151 10.69 3.57 23.61
N THR A 152 11.67 4.35 24.07
CA THR A 152 11.82 5.77 23.71
C THR A 152 13.24 6.12 23.33
N VAL A 153 13.38 7.04 22.42
CA VAL A 153 14.65 7.72 22.11
C VAL A 153 14.39 9.16 21.70
N THR A 154 15.17 10.09 22.20
CA THR A 154 15.21 11.47 21.73
C THR A 154 16.45 11.65 20.85
N MET A 155 16.25 11.94 19.58
CA MET A 155 17.29 12.35 18.66
C MET A 155 17.38 13.87 18.73
N ARG A 156 18.45 14.39 19.35
CA ARG A 156 18.66 15.82 19.57
C ARG A 156 19.66 16.40 18.58
N LEU A 157 19.25 17.42 17.85
CA LEU A 157 20.11 18.21 16.99
C LEU A 157 20.52 19.48 17.73
N ASN A 158 21.78 19.55 18.14
CA ASN A 158 22.32 20.68 18.89
C ASN A 158 22.82 21.80 17.97
N ALA A 159 22.45 23.04 18.28
CA ALA A 159 23.00 24.24 17.66
C ALA A 159 24.10 24.85 18.54
N ALA A 160 25.09 25.52 17.94
CA ALA A 160 26.24 26.14 18.64
C ALA A 160 25.84 27.22 19.67
N ASN A 161 24.65 27.80 19.54
CA ASN A 161 24.12 28.82 20.48
C ASN A 161 23.37 28.18 21.68
N GLY A 162 23.39 26.86 21.84
CA GLY A 162 22.69 26.14 22.91
C GLY A 162 21.22 25.84 22.63
N GLY A 163 20.66 26.29 21.50
CA GLY A 163 19.36 25.84 21.01
C GLY A 163 19.43 24.45 20.45
N HIS A 164 18.28 23.76 20.34
CA HIS A 164 18.21 22.40 19.79
C HIS A 164 16.85 22.09 19.18
N LEU A 165 16.85 21.10 18.28
CA LEU A 165 15.65 20.43 17.78
C LEU A 165 15.63 19.00 18.31
N ASP A 166 14.52 18.58 18.91
CA ASP A 166 14.31 17.25 19.44
C ASP A 166 13.31 16.50 18.58
N PHE A 167 13.72 15.30 18.13
CA PHE A 167 12.85 14.29 17.52
C PHE A 167 12.64 13.19 18.56
N ASN A 168 11.51 13.25 19.26
CA ASN A 168 11.19 12.29 20.32
C ASN A 168 10.39 11.15 19.72
N TYR A 169 10.98 9.97 19.70
CA TYR A 169 10.34 8.75 19.24
C TYR A 169 9.88 7.91 20.43
N ARG A 170 8.68 7.35 20.32
CA ARG A 170 8.13 6.39 21.28
C ARG A 170 7.47 5.23 20.54
N LEU A 171 8.03 4.04 20.71
CA LEU A 171 7.44 2.79 20.23
C LEU A 171 6.32 2.38 21.22
N LEU A 172 5.09 2.24 20.73
CA LEU A 172 3.96 1.87 21.57
C LEU A 172 4.03 0.37 21.95
N PRO A 173 3.66 0.01 23.20
CA PRO A 173 3.72 -1.37 23.64
C PRO A 173 2.73 -2.25 22.86
N ASN A 174 3.15 -3.45 22.53
CA ASN A 174 2.36 -4.44 21.79
C ASN A 174 1.65 -3.87 20.53
N SER A 175 2.35 -3.01 19.79
CA SER A 175 1.82 -2.29 18.63
C SER A 175 2.89 -2.11 17.57
N TYR A 176 2.46 -1.87 16.34
CA TYR A 176 3.29 -1.47 15.21
C TYR A 176 3.38 0.06 15.06
N MET A 177 2.79 0.80 16.01
CA MET A 177 2.72 2.26 15.99
C MET A 177 3.91 2.88 16.70
N VAL A 178 4.42 3.97 16.13
CA VAL A 178 5.54 4.78 16.66
C VAL A 178 5.13 6.23 16.67
N ASP A 179 5.10 6.85 17.83
CA ASP A 179 4.92 8.29 17.95
C ASP A 179 6.22 9.01 17.59
N LEU A 180 6.11 10.12 16.90
CA LEU A 180 7.16 11.08 16.66
C LEU A 180 6.69 12.48 17.06
N THR A 181 7.42 13.13 17.96
CA THR A 181 7.18 14.52 18.32
C THR A 181 8.40 15.34 17.94
N VAL A 182 8.20 16.37 17.12
CA VAL A 182 9.26 17.33 16.73
C VAL A 182 9.05 18.64 17.46
N GLN A 183 10.08 19.09 18.18
CA GLN A 183 10.01 20.32 18.99
C GLN A 183 11.32 21.10 18.94
N ALA A 184 11.23 22.41 18.76
CA ALA A 184 12.35 23.34 18.88
C ALA A 184 12.49 23.84 20.32
N SER A 185 13.71 24.10 20.75
CA SER A 185 13.99 24.77 22.03
C SER A 185 15.17 25.72 21.89
N GLY A 186 15.02 26.96 22.37
CA GLY A 186 16.07 27.96 22.28
C GLY A 186 16.40 28.44 20.85
N MET A 187 15.52 28.19 19.87
CA MET A 187 15.75 28.39 18.44
C MET A 187 15.04 29.67 17.87
N GLN A 188 14.44 30.50 18.69
CA GLN A 188 13.63 31.67 18.26
C GLN A 188 14.41 32.65 17.39
N ASN A 189 15.72 32.78 17.62
CA ASN A 189 16.58 33.67 16.84
C ASN A 189 16.99 33.08 15.49
N PHE A 190 16.95 31.76 15.35
CA PHE A 190 17.26 31.03 14.12
C PHE A 190 16.09 31.10 13.13
N PHE A 191 14.90 30.80 13.59
CA PHE A 191 13.72 30.78 12.74
C PHE A 191 13.15 32.16 12.48
N SER A 192 12.55 32.34 11.30
CA SER A 192 11.73 33.54 11.04
C SER A 192 10.39 33.42 11.77
N PRO A 193 9.80 34.53 12.25
CA PRO A 193 8.42 34.53 12.76
C PRO A 193 7.37 34.08 11.71
N SER A 194 7.73 34.08 10.43
CA SER A 194 6.88 33.58 9.33
C SER A 194 7.00 32.08 9.09
N THR A 195 7.99 31.39 9.66
CA THR A 195 8.14 29.95 9.55
C THR A 195 7.03 29.27 10.34
N LYS A 196 6.12 28.59 9.65
CA LYS A 196 4.95 27.89 10.26
C LYS A 196 4.85 26.45 9.88
N SER A 197 5.73 25.97 9.03
CA SER A 197 5.74 24.59 8.53
C SER A 197 7.16 24.07 8.39
N MET A 198 7.29 22.75 8.40
CA MET A 198 8.49 22.01 8.01
C MET A 198 8.20 21.19 6.76
N ASN A 199 9.21 21.05 5.90
CA ASN A 199 9.14 20.19 4.73
C ASN A 199 9.57 18.77 5.13
N ILE A 200 8.94 17.76 4.57
CA ILE A 200 9.27 16.35 4.81
C ILE A 200 9.42 15.66 3.47
N GLU A 201 10.60 15.11 3.21
CA GLU A 201 10.86 14.26 2.07
C GLU A 201 11.02 12.82 2.58
N TRP A 202 10.11 11.93 2.17
CA TRP A 202 10.15 10.53 2.54
C TRP A 202 10.25 9.68 1.29
N LYS A 203 11.27 8.81 1.24
CA LYS A 203 11.52 7.90 0.11
C LYS A 203 11.71 6.49 0.62
N GLN A 204 11.26 5.51 -0.15
CA GLN A 204 11.48 4.11 0.15
C GLN A 204 11.44 3.24 -1.11
N ARG A 205 12.40 2.36 -1.23
CA ARG A 205 12.37 1.25 -2.18
C ARG A 205 11.63 0.08 -1.51
N ALA A 206 10.44 -0.23 -2.01
CA ALA A 206 9.61 -1.31 -1.49
C ALA A 206 10.22 -2.66 -1.86
N ARG A 207 10.67 -3.45 -0.88
CA ARG A 207 11.26 -4.77 -1.07
C ARG A 207 10.23 -5.76 -1.58
N GLN A 208 10.66 -6.70 -2.44
CA GLN A 208 9.85 -7.86 -2.81
C GLN A 208 9.77 -8.83 -1.62
N MET A 209 8.57 -9.04 -1.08
CA MET A 209 8.33 -9.91 0.08
C MET A 209 7.89 -11.32 -0.34
N GLU A 210 7.21 -11.44 -1.49
CA GLU A 210 6.62 -12.69 -1.98
C GLU A 210 7.33 -13.22 -3.23
N LYS A 211 7.18 -14.54 -3.49
CA LYS A 211 7.79 -15.18 -4.67
C LYS A 211 7.16 -14.73 -5.99
N GLY A 212 5.88 -14.38 -5.96
CA GLY A 212 5.10 -14.07 -7.15
C GLY A 212 5.13 -12.59 -7.51
N TYR A 213 6.22 -12.10 -8.13
CA TYR A 213 6.39 -10.69 -8.50
C TYR A 213 5.14 -10.05 -9.13
N ASN A 214 4.58 -10.65 -10.20
CA ASN A 214 3.42 -10.11 -10.91
C ASN A 214 2.15 -10.05 -10.06
N PHE A 215 2.04 -10.91 -9.05
CA PHE A 215 0.90 -10.93 -8.15
C PHE A 215 1.07 -9.88 -7.05
N GLU A 216 2.24 -9.82 -6.43
CA GLU A 216 2.56 -8.82 -5.40
C GLU A 216 2.45 -7.40 -5.96
N GLN A 217 2.94 -7.18 -7.19
CA GLN A 217 2.92 -5.90 -7.88
C GLN A 217 1.51 -5.28 -7.98
N ARG A 218 0.47 -6.10 -8.21
CA ARG A 218 -0.93 -5.65 -8.34
C ARG A 218 -1.51 -5.04 -7.06
N TYR A 219 -0.83 -5.24 -5.93
CA TYR A 219 -1.26 -4.76 -4.62
C TYR A 219 -0.23 -3.82 -3.98
N THR A 220 0.82 -3.47 -4.73
CA THR A 220 1.90 -2.60 -4.29
C THR A 220 1.66 -1.20 -4.84
N SER A 221 1.35 -0.24 -3.97
CA SER A 221 0.97 1.14 -4.34
C SER A 221 1.42 2.16 -3.32
N LEU A 222 1.66 3.39 -3.77
CA LEU A 222 1.67 4.54 -2.88
C LEU A 222 0.21 4.95 -2.69
N THR A 223 -0.26 4.87 -1.45
CA THR A 223 -1.64 5.11 -1.06
C THR A 223 -1.67 6.33 -0.13
N TYR A 224 -2.71 7.15 -0.22
CA TYR A 224 -2.84 8.34 0.61
C TYR A 224 -4.30 8.60 0.98
N LYS A 225 -4.55 9.30 2.07
CA LYS A 225 -5.90 9.65 2.52
C LYS A 225 -6.04 11.17 2.61
N PRO A 226 -6.87 11.79 1.75
CA PRO A 226 -7.34 13.15 1.93
C PRO A 226 -8.20 13.25 3.19
N VAL A 227 -8.18 14.43 3.84
CA VAL A 227 -8.92 14.66 5.11
C VAL A 227 -10.42 14.45 4.97
N ASP A 228 -11.00 14.95 3.87
CA ASP A 228 -12.45 14.99 3.65
C ASP A 228 -12.95 13.93 2.66
N ASP A 229 -12.10 12.99 2.24
CA ASP A 229 -12.46 11.96 1.26
C ASP A 229 -11.92 10.57 1.67
N SER A 230 -12.36 9.55 0.94
CA SER A 230 -11.80 8.21 1.05
C SER A 230 -10.35 8.15 0.55
N PHE A 231 -9.60 7.12 0.96
CA PHE A 231 -8.24 6.91 0.47
C PHE A 231 -8.20 6.75 -1.06
N ASP A 232 -7.08 7.18 -1.65
CA ASP A 232 -6.75 6.98 -3.05
C ASP A 232 -5.30 6.49 -3.20
N TYR A 233 -4.88 6.10 -4.40
CA TYR A 233 -3.55 5.54 -4.62
C TYR A 233 -3.03 5.82 -6.04
N LEU A 234 -1.72 5.95 -6.15
CA LEU A 234 -1.05 6.02 -7.44
C LEU A 234 -1.06 4.64 -8.12
N SER A 235 -0.99 4.66 -9.45
CA SER A 235 -1.07 3.47 -10.29
C SER A 235 -0.20 2.31 -9.81
N GLU A 236 -0.80 1.13 -9.75
CA GLU A 236 -0.11 -0.12 -9.41
C GLU A 236 0.73 -0.67 -10.58
N THR A 237 0.46 -0.23 -11.82
CA THR A 237 1.00 -0.86 -13.05
C THR A 237 1.89 0.03 -13.90
N LYS A 238 2.03 1.31 -13.58
CA LYS A 238 2.85 2.28 -14.32
C LYS A 238 3.53 3.26 -13.38
N ASP A 239 4.56 3.92 -13.86
CA ASP A 239 5.14 5.07 -13.18
C ASP A 239 4.13 6.21 -13.14
N GLU A 240 4.02 6.84 -11.98
CA GLU A 240 3.11 7.96 -11.79
C GLU A 240 3.68 8.96 -10.79
N LYS A 241 3.43 10.24 -11.08
CA LYS A 241 3.76 11.35 -10.20
C LYS A 241 2.59 12.31 -10.19
N GLU A 242 2.13 12.65 -9.01
CA GLU A 242 0.98 13.51 -8.81
C GLU A 242 1.24 14.52 -7.70
N THR A 243 0.68 15.72 -7.86
CA THR A 243 0.66 16.74 -6.80
C THR A 243 -0.76 16.84 -6.29
N ILE A 244 -0.93 16.52 -5.01
CA ILE A 244 -2.22 16.51 -4.32
C ILE A 244 -2.37 17.88 -3.62
N PRO A 245 -3.32 18.70 -4.05
CA PRO A 245 -3.51 20.04 -3.46
C PRO A 245 -4.26 19.98 -2.12
N GLU A 246 -5.01 18.91 -1.86
CA GLU A 246 -5.76 18.71 -0.61
C GLU A 246 -4.82 18.34 0.53
N SER A 247 -5.24 18.63 1.76
CA SER A 247 -4.55 18.18 2.95
C SER A 247 -4.75 16.67 3.16
N LEU A 248 -3.70 15.97 3.54
CA LEU A 248 -3.70 14.53 3.75
C LEU A 248 -3.58 14.18 5.23
N ASP A 249 -4.36 13.21 5.69
CA ASP A 249 -4.21 12.62 7.01
C ASP A 249 -2.98 11.72 7.09
N TRP A 250 -2.75 10.92 6.03
CA TRP A 250 -1.59 10.05 5.95
C TRP A 250 -1.18 9.71 4.51
N VAL A 251 0.08 9.28 4.40
CA VAL A 251 0.66 8.66 3.20
C VAL A 251 1.20 7.29 3.58
N ALA A 252 0.99 6.28 2.73
CA ALA A 252 1.40 4.91 2.93
C ALA A 252 2.18 4.35 1.74
N PHE A 253 3.35 3.78 2.02
CA PHE A 253 4.11 2.94 1.10
C PHE A 253 3.68 1.49 1.34
N LYS A 254 2.79 1.01 0.50
CA LYS A 254 2.09 -0.24 0.67
C LYS A 254 2.67 -1.32 -0.24
N ASN A 255 2.96 -2.49 0.34
CA ASN A 255 3.10 -3.76 -0.35
C ASN A 255 1.82 -4.59 -0.21
N GLN A 256 1.80 -5.81 -0.78
CA GLN A 256 0.63 -6.68 -0.72
C GLN A 256 0.16 -6.93 0.72
N TYR A 257 1.07 -7.28 1.64
CA TYR A 257 0.74 -7.70 3.00
C TYR A 257 1.29 -6.79 4.09
N PHE A 258 2.07 -5.77 3.75
CA PHE A 258 2.71 -4.89 4.71
C PHE A 258 2.68 -3.44 4.23
N SER A 259 2.63 -2.52 5.18
CA SER A 259 2.67 -1.09 4.89
C SER A 259 3.60 -0.35 5.85
N CYS A 260 4.21 0.69 5.33
CA CYS A 260 4.80 1.78 6.08
C CYS A 260 3.86 2.98 5.93
N VAL A 261 3.23 3.44 7.01
CA VAL A 261 2.31 4.59 6.98
C VAL A 261 2.91 5.71 7.79
N PHE A 262 2.78 6.92 7.29
CA PHE A 262 3.17 8.13 8.00
C PHE A 262 1.99 9.09 8.09
N MET A 263 1.68 9.53 9.30
CA MET A 263 0.50 10.31 9.67
C MET A 263 0.90 11.58 10.40
N ALA A 264 0.14 12.66 10.22
CA ALA A 264 0.34 13.89 10.96
C ALA A 264 -0.96 14.34 11.69
N GLU A 265 -0.83 14.76 12.94
CA GLU A 265 -1.95 15.31 13.72
C GLU A 265 -2.55 16.55 13.05
N GLN A 266 -1.72 17.42 12.50
CA GLN A 266 -2.12 18.67 11.83
C GLN A 266 -2.10 18.53 10.29
N ASN A 267 -2.23 17.30 9.79
CA ASN A 267 -2.25 16.93 8.37
C ASN A 267 -0.95 17.25 7.61
N PHE A 268 -0.85 16.72 6.40
CA PHE A 268 0.16 17.10 5.43
C PHE A 268 -0.47 18.00 4.38
N ASP A 269 0.11 19.18 4.16
CA ASP A 269 -0.35 20.10 3.13
C ASP A 269 0.48 19.93 1.85
N ASN A 270 -0.17 20.07 0.69
CA ASN A 270 0.48 20.09 -0.63
C ASN A 270 1.50 18.95 -0.84
N ALA A 271 1.01 17.71 -0.86
CA ALA A 271 1.86 16.57 -1.09
C ALA A 271 2.18 16.38 -2.58
N THR A 272 3.45 16.11 -2.90
CA THR A 272 3.85 15.59 -4.22
C THR A 272 4.28 14.15 -4.04
N LEU A 273 3.55 13.24 -4.67
CA LEU A 273 3.70 11.79 -4.54
C LEU A 273 4.23 11.21 -5.84
N GLU A 274 5.20 10.32 -5.75
CA GLU A 274 5.81 9.67 -6.90
C GLU A 274 5.98 8.16 -6.65
N SER A 275 5.57 7.34 -7.61
CA SER A 275 5.71 5.89 -7.62
C SER A 275 6.36 5.44 -8.92
N LYS A 276 7.54 4.85 -8.85
CA LYS A 276 8.28 4.28 -9.99
C LYS A 276 8.39 2.79 -9.87
N MET A 277 8.18 2.09 -10.98
CA MET A 277 8.32 0.64 -11.05
C MET A 277 9.79 0.24 -10.95
N GLU A 278 10.05 -0.83 -10.20
CA GLU A 278 11.37 -1.48 -10.19
C GLU A 278 11.37 -2.69 -11.13
N GLN A 279 12.55 -3.06 -11.62
CA GLN A 279 12.67 -4.19 -12.54
C GLN A 279 12.46 -5.51 -11.82
N GLN A 280 11.75 -6.43 -12.46
CA GLN A 280 11.61 -7.79 -11.97
C GLN A 280 13.00 -8.45 -11.81
N GLY A 281 13.26 -9.00 -10.62
CA GLY A 281 14.55 -9.61 -10.27
C GLY A 281 15.51 -8.66 -9.55
N SER A 282 15.23 -7.37 -9.40
CA SER A 282 16.01 -6.43 -8.59
C SER A 282 15.91 -6.72 -7.09
N GLY A 283 14.89 -7.45 -6.65
CA GLY A 283 14.55 -7.65 -5.23
C GLY A 283 13.63 -6.56 -4.68
N TYR A 284 13.20 -5.64 -5.52
CA TYR A 284 12.30 -4.54 -5.18
C TYR A 284 11.10 -4.51 -6.11
N MET A 285 10.01 -3.90 -5.63
CA MET A 285 8.76 -3.76 -6.36
C MET A 285 8.64 -2.36 -6.97
N LYS A 286 8.86 -1.34 -6.15
CA LYS A 286 8.71 0.07 -6.50
C LYS A 286 9.66 0.96 -5.73
N ASN A 287 9.92 2.14 -6.29
CA ASN A 287 10.58 3.24 -5.62
C ASN A 287 9.54 4.35 -5.37
N TYR A 288 9.29 4.63 -4.11
CA TYR A 288 8.32 5.63 -3.66
C TYR A 288 9.02 6.90 -3.20
N ALA A 289 8.39 8.04 -3.47
CA ALA A 289 8.77 9.32 -2.92
C ALA A 289 7.53 10.14 -2.56
N ALA A 290 7.57 10.80 -1.41
CA ALA A 290 6.54 11.70 -0.92
C ALA A 290 7.20 12.97 -0.38
N ASP A 291 6.91 14.10 -1.01
CA ASP A 291 7.31 15.43 -0.57
C ASP A 291 6.09 16.11 0.04
N MET A 292 6.14 16.43 1.32
CA MET A 292 4.99 16.87 2.11
C MET A 292 5.39 18.06 2.99
N LYS A 293 4.38 18.81 3.47
CA LYS A 293 4.55 19.83 4.48
C LYS A 293 3.61 19.57 5.65
N THR A 294 4.06 19.85 6.86
CA THR A 294 3.18 19.89 8.04
C THR A 294 3.51 21.06 8.94
N ALA A 295 2.59 21.40 9.84
CA ALA A 295 2.75 22.51 10.74
C ALA A 295 3.96 22.35 11.67
N PHE A 296 4.67 23.45 11.90
CA PHE A 296 5.80 23.52 12.80
C PHE A 296 5.78 24.86 13.56
N ASP A 297 5.96 24.79 14.87
CA ASP A 297 6.08 25.96 15.73
C ASP A 297 7.56 26.28 16.05
N PRO A 298 8.14 27.31 15.42
CA PRO A 298 9.54 27.69 15.62
C PRO A 298 9.83 28.22 17.04
N THR A 299 8.79 28.57 17.80
CA THR A 299 8.96 29.05 19.19
C THR A 299 9.18 27.90 20.17
N GLY A 300 8.78 26.68 19.78
CA GLY A 300 8.81 25.49 20.60
C GLY A 300 7.72 25.41 21.66
N ALA A 301 6.75 26.35 21.65
CA ALA A 301 5.64 26.32 22.60
C ALA A 301 4.68 25.16 22.28
N LYS A 302 4.55 24.79 21.00
CA LYS A 302 3.73 23.69 20.54
C LYS A 302 4.60 22.69 19.75
N ALA A 303 4.55 21.44 20.14
CA ALA A 303 5.22 20.36 19.41
C ALA A 303 4.41 19.92 18.19
N SER A 304 5.09 19.47 17.12
CA SER A 304 4.46 18.81 15.96
C SER A 304 4.39 17.33 16.23
N HIS A 305 3.16 16.78 16.25
CA HIS A 305 2.91 15.37 16.51
C HIS A 305 2.66 14.60 15.20
N MET A 306 3.37 13.51 15.04
CA MET A 306 3.27 12.59 13.90
C MET A 306 3.33 11.16 14.40
N GLN A 307 2.92 10.22 13.57
CA GLN A 307 2.98 8.80 13.88
C GLN A 307 3.40 8.00 12.66
N PHE A 308 4.11 6.90 12.90
CA PHE A 308 4.35 5.86 11.91
C PHE A 308 3.60 4.59 12.28
N TYR A 309 3.20 3.85 11.26
CA TYR A 309 2.83 2.45 11.37
C TYR A 309 3.78 1.64 10.50
N PHE A 310 4.44 0.63 11.08
CA PHE A 310 5.31 -0.31 10.36
C PHE A 310 4.80 -1.72 10.62
N GLY A 311 3.90 -2.22 9.79
CA GLY A 311 3.24 -3.46 10.14
C GLY A 311 2.49 -4.16 9.01
N PRO A 312 1.77 -5.25 9.35
CA PRO A 312 1.01 -6.05 8.41
C PRO A 312 -0.29 -5.37 7.97
N ASN A 313 -0.68 -5.57 6.72
CA ASN A 313 -2.01 -5.21 6.21
C ASN A 313 -3.05 -6.22 6.71
N HIS A 314 -3.18 -6.33 8.03
CA HIS A 314 -4.15 -7.18 8.68
C HIS A 314 -5.30 -6.32 9.22
N PHE A 315 -6.53 -6.59 8.76
CA PHE A 315 -7.69 -5.73 9.00
C PHE A 315 -7.89 -5.36 10.48
N LYS A 316 -7.86 -6.35 11.38
CA LYS A 316 -8.07 -6.09 12.81
C LYS A 316 -6.90 -5.37 13.47
N THR A 317 -5.67 -5.61 13.02
CA THR A 317 -4.49 -4.90 13.51
C THR A 317 -4.54 -3.43 13.13
N LEU A 318 -4.90 -3.15 11.87
CA LEU A 318 -5.06 -1.78 11.38
C LEU A 318 -6.23 -1.06 12.07
N LEU A 319 -7.37 -1.74 12.24
CA LEU A 319 -8.50 -1.20 12.98
C LEU A 319 -8.14 -0.86 14.43
N ALA A 320 -7.43 -1.74 15.13
CA ALA A 320 -6.94 -1.48 16.49
C ALA A 320 -5.89 -0.35 16.55
N SER A 321 -5.15 -0.13 15.46
CA SER A 321 -4.17 0.96 15.35
C SER A 321 -4.83 2.33 15.26
N ASN A 322 -6.07 2.43 14.77
CA ASN A 322 -6.84 3.68 14.79
C ASN A 322 -7.09 4.15 16.22
N ASP A 323 -7.37 3.24 17.15
CA ASP A 323 -7.60 3.58 18.56
C ASP A 323 -6.33 4.10 19.27
N LEU A 324 -5.14 3.81 18.70
CA LEU A 324 -3.84 4.28 19.16
C LEU A 324 -3.38 5.55 18.47
N SER A 325 -4.11 5.99 17.45
CA SER A 325 -3.83 7.18 16.68
C SER A 325 -4.32 8.46 17.39
N PHE A 326 -4.33 9.58 16.68
CA PHE A 326 -4.74 10.88 17.20
C PHE A 326 -6.22 10.83 17.64
N LYS A 327 -6.51 11.27 18.87
CA LYS A 327 -7.82 11.07 19.54
C LYS A 327 -9.04 11.58 18.80
N ASP A 328 -8.87 12.62 17.99
CA ASP A 328 -9.98 13.30 17.31
C ASP A 328 -10.07 12.95 15.81
N LYS A 329 -9.32 11.91 15.39
CA LYS A 329 -9.25 11.50 13.99
C LYS A 329 -9.46 10.01 13.82
N ASP A 330 -10.40 9.63 12.97
CA ASP A 330 -10.48 8.26 12.45
C ASP A 330 -9.58 8.17 11.20
N GLN A 331 -8.46 7.49 11.36
CA GLN A 331 -7.48 7.35 10.27
C GLN A 331 -7.92 6.33 9.22
N GLU A 332 -8.91 5.49 9.52
CA GLU A 332 -9.42 4.45 8.62
C GLU A 332 -8.31 3.57 8.01
N LEU A 333 -7.26 3.26 8.81
CA LEU A 333 -6.11 2.47 8.36
C LEU A 333 -6.50 1.09 7.85
N GLU A 334 -7.61 0.53 8.35
CA GLU A 334 -8.14 -0.75 7.88
C GLU A 334 -8.53 -0.74 6.39
N ASP A 335 -8.72 0.43 5.79
CA ASP A 335 -9.02 0.60 4.38
C ASP A 335 -7.81 0.31 3.46
N LEU A 336 -6.59 0.24 4.01
CA LEU A 336 -5.44 -0.34 3.33
C LEU A 336 -5.67 -1.81 2.93
N VAL A 337 -6.62 -2.50 3.59
CA VAL A 337 -7.07 -3.85 3.20
C VAL A 337 -8.27 -3.74 2.28
N TYR A 338 -8.07 -3.97 0.99
CA TYR A 338 -9.17 -3.94 0.02
C TYR A 338 -10.16 -5.09 0.27
N LEU A 339 -11.33 -4.80 0.80
CA LEU A 339 -12.39 -5.77 1.09
C LEU A 339 -13.41 -5.96 -0.06
N GLY A 340 -13.17 -5.35 -1.20
CA GLY A 340 -14.07 -5.41 -2.37
C GLY A 340 -15.10 -4.29 -2.42
N TRP A 341 -16.06 -4.39 -3.34
CA TRP A 341 -17.12 -3.41 -3.56
C TRP A 341 -17.99 -3.23 -2.30
N PRO A 342 -18.74 -2.12 -2.16
CA PRO A 342 -19.41 -1.75 -0.91
C PRO A 342 -20.25 -2.86 -0.27
N ILE A 343 -21.02 -3.61 -1.07
CA ILE A 343 -21.84 -4.74 -0.57
C ILE A 343 -20.96 -5.91 -0.11
N ILE A 344 -19.91 -6.23 -0.89
CA ILE A 344 -18.95 -7.29 -0.58
C ILE A 344 -18.13 -6.89 0.65
N ARG A 345 -17.70 -5.61 0.73
CA ARG A 345 -17.00 -5.04 1.89
C ARG A 345 -17.80 -5.22 3.17
N LEU A 346 -19.12 -4.93 3.14
CA LEU A 346 -20.00 -5.13 4.29
C LEU A 346 -20.03 -6.61 4.74
N ILE A 347 -20.21 -7.54 3.80
CA ILE A 347 -20.21 -8.99 4.08
C ILE A 347 -18.85 -9.43 4.63
N ASN A 348 -17.75 -8.99 4.02
CA ASN A 348 -16.42 -9.35 4.46
C ASN A 348 -16.11 -8.80 5.86
N ARG A 349 -16.42 -7.53 6.14
CA ARG A 349 -16.18 -6.88 7.45
C ARG A 349 -16.97 -7.55 8.58
N TRP A 350 -18.26 -7.83 8.37
CA TRP A 350 -19.14 -8.31 9.44
C TRP A 350 -19.24 -9.84 9.54
N PHE A 351 -19.09 -10.55 8.44
CA PHE A 351 -19.28 -12.00 8.41
C PHE A 351 -17.97 -12.76 8.16
N THR A 352 -17.30 -12.51 7.01
CA THR A 352 -16.20 -13.36 6.55
C THR A 352 -14.99 -13.31 7.49
N ILE A 353 -14.55 -12.12 7.90
CA ILE A 353 -13.41 -11.91 8.80
C ILE A 353 -13.70 -12.53 10.17
N ASN A 354 -14.87 -12.26 10.74
CA ASN A 354 -15.23 -12.78 12.05
C ASN A 354 -15.39 -14.30 12.06
N LEU A 355 -15.95 -14.88 11.01
CA LEU A 355 -16.06 -16.34 10.85
C LEU A 355 -14.68 -16.99 10.72
N PHE A 356 -13.79 -16.37 9.94
CA PHE A 356 -12.41 -16.84 9.78
C PHE A 356 -11.67 -16.86 11.13
N ASP A 357 -11.72 -15.76 11.87
CA ASP A 357 -11.04 -15.63 13.15
C ASP A 357 -11.60 -16.60 14.21
N TRP A 358 -12.93 -16.77 14.23
CA TRP A 358 -13.58 -17.73 15.11
C TRP A 358 -13.11 -19.16 14.85
N LEU A 359 -13.06 -19.59 13.60
CA LEU A 359 -12.57 -20.91 13.22
C LEU A 359 -11.05 -21.06 13.45
N SER A 360 -10.27 -20.04 13.19
CA SER A 360 -8.81 -20.02 13.40
C SER A 360 -8.47 -20.15 14.89
N GLY A 361 -9.30 -19.58 15.78
CA GLY A 361 -9.16 -19.71 17.23
C GLY A 361 -9.30 -21.14 17.77
N TRP A 362 -9.79 -22.09 16.96
CA TRP A 362 -9.89 -23.50 17.36
C TRP A 362 -8.57 -24.28 17.19
N GLY A 363 -7.50 -23.62 16.76
CA GLY A 363 -6.19 -24.27 16.54
C GLY A 363 -6.14 -25.23 15.36
N LEU A 364 -7.09 -25.12 14.44
CA LEU A 364 -7.15 -25.94 13.24
C LEU A 364 -6.10 -25.53 12.23
N SER A 365 -5.66 -26.45 11.37
CA SER A 365 -4.82 -26.10 10.24
C SER A 365 -5.57 -25.13 9.30
N MET A 366 -4.85 -24.23 8.64
CA MET A 366 -5.44 -23.21 7.75
C MET A 366 -6.31 -23.85 6.64
N GLY A 367 -5.88 -25.02 6.10
CA GLY A 367 -6.68 -25.76 5.12
C GLY A 367 -8.03 -26.21 5.68
N MET A 368 -8.09 -26.66 6.96
CA MET A 368 -9.31 -27.06 7.61
C MET A 368 -10.23 -25.85 7.88
N VAL A 369 -9.67 -24.71 8.27
CA VAL A 369 -10.42 -23.46 8.46
C VAL A 369 -11.11 -23.06 7.16
N ILE A 370 -10.38 -23.03 6.03
CA ILE A 370 -10.94 -22.69 4.72
C ILE A 370 -12.01 -23.70 4.27
N LEU A 371 -11.80 -25.00 4.52
CA LEU A 371 -12.78 -26.03 4.21
C LEU A 371 -14.09 -25.81 4.99
N LEU A 372 -13.99 -25.61 6.30
CA LEU A 372 -15.16 -25.36 7.16
C LEU A 372 -15.89 -24.07 6.77
N MET A 373 -15.16 -22.98 6.51
CA MET A 373 -15.74 -21.74 5.99
C MET A 373 -16.53 -22.00 4.71
N THR A 374 -15.95 -22.75 3.78
CA THR A 374 -16.60 -23.08 2.51
C THR A 374 -17.91 -23.86 2.74
N ILE A 375 -17.91 -24.83 3.64
CA ILE A 375 -19.11 -25.60 3.99
C ILE A 375 -20.17 -24.70 4.61
N ILE A 376 -19.80 -23.87 5.59
CA ILE A 376 -20.74 -22.95 6.27
C ILE A 376 -21.37 -21.99 5.25
N VAL A 377 -20.57 -21.33 4.42
CA VAL A 377 -21.07 -20.44 3.37
C VAL A 377 -21.98 -21.17 2.39
N LYS A 378 -21.62 -22.39 1.95
CA LYS A 378 -22.45 -23.20 1.05
C LYS A 378 -23.80 -23.57 1.69
N VAL A 379 -23.80 -23.92 2.98
CA VAL A 379 -25.05 -24.22 3.71
C VAL A 379 -25.92 -22.98 3.83
N LEU A 380 -25.35 -21.81 4.13
CA LEU A 380 -26.10 -20.55 4.22
C LEU A 380 -26.72 -20.11 2.87
N VAL A 381 -26.02 -20.34 1.76
CA VAL A 381 -26.48 -20.00 0.42
C VAL A 381 -27.37 -21.09 -0.20
N LEU A 382 -27.43 -22.30 0.39
CA LEU A 382 -28.17 -23.45 -0.14
C LEU A 382 -29.66 -23.15 -0.42
N PRO A 383 -30.44 -22.46 0.47
CA PRO A 383 -31.85 -22.20 0.21
C PRO A 383 -32.08 -21.35 -1.04
N THR A 384 -31.21 -20.34 -1.25
CA THR A 384 -31.26 -19.44 -2.42
C THR A 384 -30.86 -20.16 -3.69
N THR A 385 -29.78 -20.96 -3.62
CA THR A 385 -29.26 -21.76 -4.73
C THR A 385 -30.29 -22.82 -5.16
N TRP A 386 -30.95 -23.46 -4.19
CA TRP A 386 -32.01 -24.45 -4.44
C TRP A 386 -33.19 -23.85 -5.22
N LYS A 387 -33.69 -22.69 -4.79
CA LYS A 387 -34.75 -21.95 -5.49
C LYS A 387 -34.31 -21.58 -6.92
N SER A 388 -33.09 -21.12 -7.10
CA SER A 388 -32.51 -20.78 -8.41
C SER A 388 -32.42 -22.01 -9.32
N PHE A 389 -31.98 -23.16 -8.77
CA PHE A 389 -31.92 -24.44 -9.52
C PHE A 389 -33.29 -24.90 -10.01
N ILE A 390 -34.31 -24.85 -9.13
CA ILE A 390 -35.69 -25.18 -9.50
C ILE A 390 -36.22 -24.24 -10.58
N SER A 391 -35.97 -22.93 -10.45
CA SER A 391 -36.36 -21.92 -11.45
C SER A 391 -35.72 -22.20 -12.81
N SER A 392 -34.42 -22.50 -12.82
CA SER A 392 -33.68 -22.81 -14.02
C SER A 392 -34.14 -24.12 -14.67
N ALA A 393 -34.48 -25.16 -13.86
CA ALA A 393 -35.06 -26.41 -14.36
C ALA A 393 -36.42 -26.18 -15.01
N LYS A 394 -37.29 -25.39 -14.37
CA LYS A 394 -38.61 -25.03 -14.93
C LYS A 394 -38.46 -24.26 -16.25
N MET A 395 -37.53 -23.28 -16.34
CA MET A 395 -37.25 -22.56 -17.59
C MET A 395 -36.82 -23.46 -18.72
N ARG A 396 -35.96 -24.48 -18.43
CA ARG A 396 -35.59 -25.50 -19.44
C ARG A 396 -36.78 -26.31 -19.90
N ALA A 397 -37.66 -26.73 -19.00
CA ALA A 397 -38.88 -27.44 -19.34
C ALA A 397 -39.86 -26.62 -20.20
N LEU A 398 -39.87 -25.27 -20.00
CA LEU A 398 -40.69 -24.36 -20.78
C LEU A 398 -40.09 -23.95 -22.14
N LYS A 399 -38.85 -24.34 -22.41
CA LYS A 399 -38.14 -24.02 -23.66
C LYS A 399 -38.95 -24.33 -24.92
N PRO A 400 -39.61 -25.53 -25.08
CA PRO A 400 -40.39 -25.80 -26.27
C PRO A 400 -41.59 -24.84 -26.48
N TYR A 401 -42.16 -24.30 -25.40
CA TYR A 401 -43.21 -23.29 -25.47
C TYR A 401 -42.68 -21.91 -25.84
N VAL A 402 -41.54 -21.53 -25.30
CA VAL A 402 -40.82 -20.32 -25.69
C VAL A 402 -40.40 -20.36 -27.16
N ASP A 403 -39.95 -21.53 -27.66
CA ASP A 403 -39.62 -21.69 -29.07
C ASP A 403 -40.83 -21.52 -30.00
N LYS A 404 -42.03 -21.94 -29.58
CA LYS A 404 -43.28 -21.64 -30.30
C LYS A 404 -43.60 -20.15 -30.34
N ILE A 405 -43.42 -19.43 -29.23
CA ILE A 405 -43.56 -17.99 -29.19
C ILE A 405 -42.56 -17.30 -30.11
N ASN A 406 -41.31 -17.81 -30.11
CA ASN A 406 -40.24 -17.29 -30.99
C ASN A 406 -40.60 -17.49 -32.47
N ALA A 407 -41.17 -18.60 -32.83
CA ALA A 407 -41.61 -18.90 -34.20
C ALA A 407 -42.82 -18.06 -34.63
N LYS A 408 -43.70 -17.69 -33.68
CA LYS A 408 -44.87 -16.86 -33.92
C LYS A 408 -44.49 -15.38 -34.23
N TYR A 409 -43.36 -14.90 -33.66
CA TYR A 409 -42.86 -13.54 -33.81
C TYR A 409 -41.42 -13.51 -34.37
N PRO A 410 -41.24 -13.80 -35.69
CA PRO A 410 -39.92 -13.84 -36.28
C PRO A 410 -39.28 -12.49 -36.57
N LYS A 411 -40.12 -11.41 -36.65
CA LYS A 411 -39.65 -10.08 -37.00
C LYS A 411 -39.17 -9.30 -35.79
N GLN A 412 -38.16 -8.46 -35.99
CA GLN A 412 -37.57 -7.62 -34.93
C GLN A 412 -38.56 -6.54 -34.40
N GLU A 413 -39.51 -6.14 -35.27
CA GLU A 413 -40.59 -5.20 -34.94
C GLU A 413 -41.54 -5.75 -33.87
N ASP A 414 -41.67 -7.08 -33.76
CA ASP A 414 -42.54 -7.75 -32.79
C ASP A 414 -41.81 -8.14 -31.48
N ALA A 415 -40.58 -7.68 -31.28
CA ALA A 415 -39.76 -8.02 -30.11
C ALA A 415 -40.46 -7.74 -28.78
N LEU A 416 -41.24 -6.64 -28.70
CA LEU A 416 -41.98 -6.27 -27.50
C LEU A 416 -43.12 -7.24 -27.20
N LYS A 417 -43.86 -7.66 -28.22
CA LYS A 417 -44.97 -8.63 -28.08
C LYS A 417 -44.43 -10.01 -27.71
N LYS A 418 -43.32 -10.44 -28.33
CA LYS A 418 -42.59 -11.66 -28.03
C LYS A 418 -42.14 -11.67 -26.55
N GLN A 419 -41.57 -10.58 -26.07
CA GLN A 419 -41.14 -10.45 -24.69
C GLN A 419 -42.30 -10.52 -23.71
N GLN A 420 -43.44 -9.84 -24.05
CA GLN A 420 -44.63 -9.85 -23.23
C GLN A 420 -45.27 -11.24 -23.13
N GLU A 421 -45.45 -11.98 -24.25
CA GLU A 421 -45.95 -13.36 -24.22
C GLU A 421 -45.04 -14.30 -23.49
N THR A 422 -43.71 -14.15 -23.66
CA THR A 422 -42.72 -14.97 -22.92
C THR A 422 -42.78 -14.70 -21.42
N MET A 423 -42.92 -13.42 -21.02
CA MET A 423 -43.08 -13.08 -19.60
C MET A 423 -44.41 -13.54 -19.03
N ALA A 424 -45.50 -13.50 -19.81
CA ALA A 424 -46.81 -14.03 -19.42
C ALA A 424 -46.73 -15.56 -19.20
N LEU A 425 -46.07 -16.28 -20.10
CA LEU A 425 -45.80 -17.72 -19.95
C LEU A 425 -45.03 -18.01 -18.65
N TYR A 426 -43.93 -17.29 -18.37
CA TYR A 426 -43.16 -17.50 -17.15
C TYR A 426 -43.99 -17.22 -15.88
N ARG A 427 -44.83 -16.16 -15.90
CA ARG A 427 -45.74 -15.86 -14.78
C ARG A 427 -46.78 -16.95 -14.56
N GLN A 428 -47.36 -17.51 -15.62
CA GLN A 428 -48.36 -18.60 -15.55
C GLN A 428 -47.81 -19.82 -14.82
N TYR A 429 -46.51 -20.12 -14.99
CA TYR A 429 -45.88 -21.29 -14.36
C TYR A 429 -45.09 -20.94 -13.09
N ASN A 430 -45.25 -19.71 -12.55
CA ASN A 430 -44.50 -19.23 -11.37
C ASN A 430 -42.99 -19.39 -11.52
N VAL A 431 -42.45 -18.98 -12.66
CA VAL A 431 -41.02 -18.98 -12.95
C VAL A 431 -40.52 -17.57 -13.07
N SER A 432 -39.49 -17.20 -12.29
CA SER A 432 -38.82 -15.89 -12.39
C SER A 432 -37.55 -16.02 -13.23
N PRO A 433 -37.43 -15.30 -14.35
CA PRO A 433 -36.19 -15.30 -15.14
C PRO A 433 -34.99 -14.70 -14.36
N MET A 434 -35.25 -13.85 -13.36
CA MET A 434 -34.21 -13.29 -12.48
C MET A 434 -33.82 -14.23 -11.35
N GLY A 435 -34.56 -15.31 -11.08
CA GLY A 435 -34.26 -16.26 -10.00
C GLY A 435 -32.96 -17.03 -10.19
N GLY A 436 -32.42 -17.08 -11.41
CA GLY A 436 -31.14 -17.71 -11.74
C GLY A 436 -29.92 -16.83 -11.51
N CYS A 437 -30.07 -15.51 -11.48
CA CYS A 437 -28.96 -14.57 -11.37
C CYS A 437 -28.63 -14.19 -9.91
N LEU A 438 -29.56 -14.42 -8.98
CA LEU A 438 -29.42 -13.99 -7.59
C LEU A 438 -28.28 -14.70 -6.80
N PRO A 439 -27.90 -15.95 -7.11
CA PRO A 439 -26.76 -16.62 -6.44
C PRO A 439 -25.40 -16.35 -7.09
N MET A 440 -25.35 -15.70 -8.24
CA MET A 440 -24.10 -15.24 -8.89
C MET A 440 -23.66 -13.89 -8.38
#